data_fa1b45d3068b55af6595a16f516efdba
#
_entry.id   fa1b45d3068b55af6595a16f516efdba
#
_cell.length_a   1.000
_cell.length_b   1.000
_cell.length_c   1.000
_cell.angle_alpha   90.00
_cell.angle_beta   90.00
_cell.angle_gamma   90.00
#
_symmetry.space_group_name_H-M   'P 1'
#
loop_
_entity.id
_entity.type
_entity.pdbx_description
1 polymer ?
#
loop_
_entity_poly.entity_id
_entity_poly.type
_entity_poly.pdbx_seq_one_letter_code
_entity_poly.pdbx_strand_id
1 'polypeptide(L)'
;ASLVGNYILNMQQMLVQGQQNNSQMIDHMINSEYGGYIACVAQWGNAGNFYTYDPRIGWVGYPFDTMMPQIFTPFIMLKDLTNGEGPVYAWAQILKVYGAYLLNGMYGPIAYTKVDGENMAVEYDSEEVLFNAMFADLDEGITNLTSTVLSGEDMSSLATFDYVYNADFTK
;
A
#
# COMPACT_ATOMS: atom_id res chain seq x y z
N ALA A 1 -10.06 -16.89 -10.41
CA ALA A 1 -9.95 -15.48 -10.85
C ALA A 1 -10.64 -14.50 -9.88
N SER A 2 -11.89 -14.72 -9.45
CA SER A 2 -12.62 -13.71 -8.64
C SER A 2 -12.04 -13.45 -7.25
N LEU A 3 -11.59 -14.46 -6.51
CA LEU A 3 -11.03 -14.27 -5.16
C LEU A 3 -9.70 -13.52 -5.21
N VAL A 4 -8.79 -13.98 -6.06
CA VAL A 4 -7.49 -13.36 -6.31
C VAL A 4 -7.66 -11.91 -6.80
N GLY A 5 -8.53 -11.70 -7.79
CA GLY A 5 -8.83 -10.36 -8.29
C GLY A 5 -9.36 -9.41 -7.22
N ASN A 6 -10.23 -9.88 -6.33
CA ASN A 6 -10.75 -9.06 -5.23
C ASN A 6 -9.65 -8.64 -4.24
N TYR A 7 -8.67 -9.49 -3.95
CA TYR A 7 -7.54 -9.08 -3.10
C TYR A 7 -6.67 -8.00 -3.76
N ILE A 8 -6.36 -8.16 -5.04
CA ILE A 8 -5.65 -7.11 -5.81
C ILE A 8 -6.47 -5.81 -5.84
N LEU A 9 -7.77 -5.91 -6.10
CA LEU A 9 -8.67 -4.77 -6.10
C LEU A 9 -8.67 -4.03 -4.76
N ASN A 10 -8.73 -4.75 -3.63
CA ASN A 10 -8.68 -4.16 -2.30
C ASN A 10 -7.37 -3.41 -2.04
N MET A 11 -6.23 -3.98 -2.44
CA MET A 11 -4.94 -3.29 -2.34
C MET A 11 -4.91 -2.01 -3.19
N GLN A 12 -5.37 -2.09 -4.44
CA GLN A 12 -5.43 -0.91 -5.32
C GLN A 12 -6.37 0.17 -4.80
N GLN A 13 -7.56 -0.19 -4.31
CA GLN A 13 -8.52 0.76 -3.75
C GLN A 13 -7.94 1.56 -2.59
N MET A 14 -7.05 0.94 -1.82
CA MET A 14 -6.37 1.60 -0.72
C MET A 14 -5.31 2.59 -1.20
N LEU A 15 -4.62 2.27 -2.30
CA LEU A 15 -3.44 2.97 -2.78
C LEU A 15 -3.76 4.02 -3.86
N VAL A 16 -4.71 3.73 -4.73
CA VAL A 16 -5.02 4.54 -5.92
C VAL A 16 -6.35 5.29 -5.74
N GLN A 17 -6.54 5.90 -4.58
CA GLN A 17 -7.60 6.88 -4.30
C GLN A 17 -9.06 6.41 -4.44
N GLY A 18 -9.33 5.15 -4.27
CA GLY A 18 -10.72 4.67 -4.25
C GLY A 18 -11.53 5.17 -3.03
N GLN A 19 -10.83 5.56 -1.97
CA GLN A 19 -11.43 6.00 -0.72
C GLN A 19 -11.15 7.48 -0.46
N GLN A 20 -12.20 8.29 -0.45
CA GLN A 20 -12.11 9.73 -0.15
C GLN A 20 -11.37 10.01 1.16
N ASN A 21 -11.63 9.24 2.21
CA ASN A 21 -11.00 9.44 3.51
C ASN A 21 -9.49 9.17 3.48
N ASN A 22 -9.01 8.21 2.67
CA ASN A 22 -7.59 7.91 2.57
C ASN A 22 -6.83 9.05 1.91
N SER A 23 -7.30 9.51 0.75
CA SER A 23 -6.72 10.67 0.07
C SER A 23 -6.77 11.92 0.96
N GLN A 24 -7.89 12.16 1.63
CA GLN A 24 -8.03 13.30 2.52
C GLN A 24 -7.04 13.24 3.69
N MET A 25 -6.91 12.10 4.35
CA MET A 25 -6.03 11.97 5.52
C MET A 25 -4.55 11.97 5.13
N ILE A 26 -4.19 11.25 4.07
CA ILE A 26 -2.80 11.08 3.67
C ILE A 26 -2.29 12.32 2.92
N ASP A 27 -2.95 12.68 1.82
CA ASP A 27 -2.42 13.70 0.92
C ASP A 27 -2.75 15.11 1.38
N HIS A 28 -3.98 15.34 1.82
CA HIS A 28 -4.41 16.71 2.17
C HIS A 28 -4.04 17.08 3.61
N MET A 29 -4.43 16.27 4.59
CA MET A 29 -4.27 16.66 5.99
C MET A 29 -2.87 16.38 6.51
N ILE A 30 -2.26 15.22 6.25
CA ILE A 30 -0.92 14.92 6.74
C ILE A 30 0.13 15.56 5.83
N ASN A 31 0.27 15.07 4.61
CA ASN A 31 1.39 15.45 3.76
C ASN A 31 1.37 16.95 3.37
N SER A 32 0.22 17.45 2.94
CA SER A 32 0.15 18.82 2.43
C SER A 32 0.17 19.88 3.55
N GLU A 33 -0.46 19.62 4.69
CA GLU A 33 -0.44 20.55 5.82
C GLU A 33 0.91 20.55 6.53
N TYR A 34 1.50 19.38 6.84
CA TYR A 34 2.85 19.31 7.42
C TYR A 34 3.91 19.83 6.45
N GLY A 35 3.74 19.60 5.15
CA GLY A 35 4.62 20.14 4.12
C GLY A 35 4.48 21.65 3.90
N GLY A 36 3.47 22.29 4.52
CA GLY A 36 3.23 23.73 4.40
C GLY A 36 2.66 24.17 3.04
N TYR A 37 2.14 23.23 2.25
CA TYR A 37 1.52 23.56 0.95
C TYR A 37 0.11 24.11 1.08
N ILE A 38 -0.62 23.68 2.11
CA ILE A 38 -1.96 24.18 2.43
C ILE A 38 -2.10 24.43 3.92
N ALA A 39 -3.09 25.24 4.30
CA ALA A 39 -3.48 25.45 5.68
C ALA A 39 -5.00 25.33 5.82
N CYS A 40 -5.46 24.74 6.92
CA CYS A 40 -6.87 24.69 7.23
C CYS A 40 -7.36 26.06 7.68
N VAL A 41 -8.24 26.70 6.90
CA VAL A 41 -8.81 28.03 7.21
C VAL A 41 -10.01 27.93 8.15
N ALA A 42 -10.58 26.75 8.32
CA ALA A 42 -11.72 26.52 9.21
C ALA A 42 -11.41 25.31 10.11
N GLN A 43 -11.46 25.49 11.40
CA GLN A 43 -11.27 24.39 12.35
C GLN A 43 -12.48 23.46 12.32
N TRP A 44 -12.25 22.19 12.06
CA TRP A 44 -13.27 21.17 12.11
C TRP A 44 -13.52 20.74 13.57
N GLY A 45 -14.55 21.33 14.18
CA GLY A 45 -15.06 20.87 15.47
C GLY A 45 -14.03 20.87 16.63
N ASN A 46 -13.23 21.90 16.80
CA ASN A 46 -12.14 21.99 17.78
C ASN A 46 -11.05 20.91 17.59
N ALA A 47 -10.93 20.34 16.41
CA ALA A 47 -9.85 19.41 16.10
C ALA A 47 -8.52 20.18 15.99
N GLY A 48 -7.45 19.57 16.44
CA GLY A 48 -6.10 20.03 16.18
C GLY A 48 -5.84 20.14 14.68
N ASN A 49 -4.84 20.94 14.32
CA ASN A 49 -4.47 21.17 12.93
C ASN A 49 -3.06 20.65 12.66
N PHE A 50 -2.88 19.96 11.55
CA PHE A 50 -1.56 19.46 11.17
C PHE A 50 -0.60 20.62 10.85
N TYR A 51 -1.07 21.69 10.25
CA TYR A 51 -0.23 22.86 9.91
C TYR A 51 0.31 23.62 11.14
N THR A 52 -0.29 23.45 12.31
CA THR A 52 0.22 23.99 13.58
C THR A 52 0.95 22.96 14.42
N TYR A 53 1.16 21.76 13.89
CA TYR A 53 1.76 20.61 14.60
C TYR A 53 1.01 20.21 15.89
N ASP A 54 -0.30 20.42 15.91
CA ASP A 54 -1.23 20.01 16.97
C ASP A 54 -2.32 19.09 16.39
N PRO A 55 -1.92 17.90 15.89
CA PRO A 55 -2.85 17.00 15.23
C PRO A 55 -3.70 16.22 16.22
N ARG A 56 -4.90 15.86 15.81
CA ARG A 56 -5.73 14.89 16.51
C ARG A 56 -5.09 13.50 16.44
N ILE A 57 -4.85 12.85 17.57
CA ILE A 57 -4.19 11.52 17.63
C ILE A 57 -4.90 10.50 16.74
N GLY A 58 -6.25 10.44 16.76
CA GLY A 58 -7.00 9.51 15.90
C GLY A 58 -6.84 9.77 14.41
N TRP A 59 -6.53 10.99 14.00
CA TRP A 59 -6.25 11.31 12.59
C TRP A 59 -4.85 10.92 12.18
N VAL A 60 -3.88 11.08 13.08
CA VAL A 60 -2.50 10.61 12.85
C VAL A 60 -2.45 9.08 12.76
N GLY A 61 -3.20 8.36 13.59
CA GLY A 61 -3.24 6.90 13.60
C GLY A 61 -4.01 6.30 12.42
N TYR A 62 -4.98 7.04 11.85
CA TYR A 62 -5.90 6.50 10.85
C TYR A 62 -5.22 5.87 9.63
N PRO A 63 -4.21 6.48 8.97
CA PRO A 63 -3.54 5.84 7.85
C PRO A 63 -2.89 4.51 8.24
N PHE A 64 -2.22 4.45 9.39
CA PHE A 64 -1.60 3.21 9.86
C PHE A 64 -2.65 2.13 10.14
N ASP A 65 -3.65 2.44 10.95
CA ASP A 65 -4.70 1.50 11.37
C ASP A 65 -5.54 0.98 10.19
N THR A 66 -5.63 1.77 9.13
CA THR A 66 -6.43 1.42 7.94
C THR A 66 -5.59 0.79 6.83
N MET A 67 -4.45 1.39 6.49
CA MET A 67 -3.64 0.93 5.35
C MET A 67 -2.89 -0.36 5.65
N MET A 68 -2.31 -0.51 6.85
CA MET A 68 -1.54 -1.73 7.18
C MET A 68 -2.37 -2.99 6.96
N PRO A 69 -3.55 -3.18 7.57
CA PRO A 69 -4.32 -4.40 7.36
C PRO A 69 -4.86 -4.52 5.93
N GLN A 70 -5.22 -3.42 5.26
CA GLN A 70 -5.75 -3.47 3.90
C GLN A 70 -4.68 -3.75 2.83
N ILE A 71 -3.41 -3.59 3.14
CA ILE A 71 -2.29 -3.93 2.26
C ILE A 71 -1.73 -5.31 2.62
N PHE A 72 -1.39 -5.54 3.88
CA PHE A 72 -0.67 -6.75 4.27
C PHE A 72 -1.58 -7.99 4.35
N THR A 73 -2.83 -7.86 4.80
CA THR A 73 -3.74 -9.02 4.84
C THR A 73 -4.03 -9.59 3.44
N PRO A 74 -4.44 -8.78 2.43
CA PRO A 74 -4.58 -9.30 1.08
C PRO A 74 -3.28 -9.85 0.50
N PHE A 75 -2.14 -9.22 0.79
CA PHE A 75 -0.84 -9.70 0.34
C PHE A 75 -0.53 -11.10 0.88
N ILE A 76 -0.73 -11.34 2.18
CA ILE A 76 -0.51 -12.65 2.81
C ILE A 76 -1.44 -13.70 2.17
N MET A 77 -2.73 -13.36 1.99
CA MET A 77 -3.68 -14.25 1.34
C MET A 77 -3.31 -14.58 -0.11
N LEU A 78 -2.80 -13.59 -0.86
CA LEU A 78 -2.32 -13.80 -2.23
C LEU A 78 -1.06 -14.67 -2.25
N LYS A 79 -0.13 -14.44 -1.32
CA LYS A 79 1.06 -15.29 -1.16
C LYS A 79 0.68 -16.76 -0.94
N ASP A 80 -0.28 -17.03 -0.05
CA ASP A 80 -0.75 -18.38 0.23
C ASP A 80 -1.45 -19.02 -0.99
N LEU A 81 -2.31 -18.25 -1.67
CA LEU A 81 -3.05 -18.73 -2.84
C LEU A 81 -2.18 -18.99 -4.06
N THR A 82 -1.05 -18.30 -4.17
CA THR A 82 -0.11 -18.41 -5.30
C THR A 82 1.14 -19.19 -4.95
N ASN A 83 1.28 -19.67 -3.71
CA ASN A 83 2.51 -20.23 -3.16
C ASN A 83 3.71 -19.27 -3.25
N GLY A 84 3.47 -17.97 -3.25
CA GLY A 84 4.50 -16.94 -3.40
C GLY A 84 5.13 -16.91 -4.78
N GLU A 85 4.42 -17.27 -5.84
CA GLU A 85 4.93 -17.35 -7.19
C GLU A 85 3.97 -16.73 -8.23
N GLY A 86 4.51 -16.42 -9.40
CA GLY A 86 3.76 -15.98 -10.58
C GLY A 86 3.36 -14.51 -10.59
N PRO A 87 2.69 -14.06 -11.69
CA PRO A 87 2.46 -12.64 -11.95
C PRO A 87 1.53 -11.95 -10.95
N VAL A 88 0.58 -12.68 -10.39
CA VAL A 88 -0.33 -12.10 -9.39
C VAL A 88 0.40 -11.81 -8.09
N TYR A 89 1.28 -12.70 -7.65
CA TYR A 89 2.11 -12.47 -6.47
C TYR A 89 3.08 -11.30 -6.70
N ALA A 90 3.74 -11.28 -7.84
CA ALA A 90 4.62 -10.19 -8.23
C ALA A 90 3.91 -8.82 -8.22
N TRP A 91 2.70 -8.76 -8.76
CA TRP A 91 1.87 -7.57 -8.73
C TRP A 91 1.52 -7.14 -7.29
N ALA A 92 1.13 -8.10 -6.44
CA ALA A 92 0.87 -7.85 -5.03
C ALA A 92 2.12 -7.35 -4.27
N GLN A 93 3.33 -7.85 -4.60
CA GLN A 93 4.59 -7.34 -4.03
C GLN A 93 4.77 -5.85 -4.35
N ILE A 94 4.58 -5.43 -5.60
CA ILE A 94 4.70 -4.02 -6.00
C ILE A 94 3.70 -3.15 -5.25
N LEU A 95 2.43 -3.57 -5.14
CA LEU A 95 1.41 -2.85 -4.39
C LEU A 95 1.75 -2.77 -2.88
N LYS A 96 2.26 -3.86 -2.30
CA LYS A 96 2.73 -3.87 -0.90
C LYS A 96 3.85 -2.86 -0.68
N VAL A 97 4.85 -2.83 -1.57
CA VAL A 97 5.96 -1.88 -1.48
C VAL A 97 5.44 -0.44 -1.56
N TYR A 98 4.54 -0.15 -2.50
CA TYR A 98 3.98 1.20 -2.61
C TYR A 98 3.26 1.64 -1.33
N GLY A 99 2.45 0.77 -0.73
CA GLY A 99 1.78 1.06 0.54
C GLY A 99 2.75 1.23 1.71
N ALA A 100 3.75 0.37 1.81
CA ALA A 100 4.80 0.48 2.84
C ALA A 100 5.62 1.77 2.70
N TYR A 101 5.92 2.19 1.48
CA TYR A 101 6.61 3.45 1.20
C TYR A 101 5.80 4.67 1.68
N LEU A 102 4.48 4.69 1.43
CA LEU A 102 3.60 5.76 1.92
C LEU A 102 3.57 5.79 3.45
N LEU A 103 3.44 4.63 4.09
CA LEU A 103 3.43 4.52 5.54
C LEU A 103 4.77 4.92 6.16
N ASN A 104 5.89 4.49 5.58
CA ASN A 104 7.21 4.91 6.03
C ASN A 104 7.40 6.43 5.93
N GLY A 105 6.95 7.05 4.86
CA GLY A 105 7.00 8.51 4.70
C GLY A 105 6.25 9.29 5.79
N MET A 106 5.23 8.69 6.38
CA MET A 106 4.44 9.30 7.46
C MET A 106 4.96 8.97 8.87
N TYR A 107 5.43 7.74 9.09
CA TYR A 107 5.70 7.22 10.43
C TYR A 107 7.17 6.85 10.68
N GLY A 108 8.03 6.86 9.64
CA GLY A 108 9.39 6.32 9.73
C GLY A 108 9.39 4.78 9.78
N PRO A 109 10.14 4.16 10.70
CA PRO A 109 10.20 2.71 10.82
C PRO A 109 8.83 2.05 10.98
N ILE A 110 8.56 1.00 10.21
CA ILE A 110 7.33 0.19 10.27
C ILE A 110 7.65 -1.29 10.25
N ALA A 111 6.69 -2.14 10.64
CA ALA A 111 6.80 -3.57 10.45
C ALA A 111 6.59 -3.93 8.98
N TYR A 112 7.51 -4.70 8.39
CA TYR A 112 7.45 -5.12 7.00
C TYR A 112 7.91 -6.56 6.80
N THR A 113 9.15 -6.88 7.20
CA THR A 113 9.78 -8.18 6.91
C THR A 113 9.19 -9.34 7.70
N LYS A 114 8.66 -9.05 8.89
CA LYS A 114 8.15 -10.04 9.85
C LYS A 114 6.61 -10.12 9.89
N VAL A 115 5.92 -9.41 8.99
CA VAL A 115 4.44 -9.42 8.94
C VAL A 115 3.98 -10.68 8.21
N ASP A 116 3.62 -11.69 8.97
CA ASP A 116 3.21 -13.02 8.50
C ASP A 116 1.71 -13.34 8.68
N GLY A 117 1.00 -12.51 9.44
CA GLY A 117 -0.41 -12.71 9.78
C GLY A 117 -0.66 -13.68 10.96
N GLU A 118 0.38 -14.28 11.51
CA GLU A 118 0.28 -15.23 12.64
C GLU A 118 0.56 -14.54 13.98
N ASN A 119 1.48 -13.58 13.97
CA ASN A 119 1.90 -12.87 15.17
C ASN A 119 1.13 -11.57 15.34
N MET A 120 0.50 -11.40 16.53
CA MET A 120 -0.25 -10.17 16.87
C MET A 120 0.65 -8.98 17.19
N ALA A 121 1.91 -9.21 17.55
CA ALA A 121 2.89 -8.19 17.88
C ALA A 121 4.16 -8.42 17.06
N VAL A 122 4.43 -7.51 16.14
CA VAL A 122 5.58 -7.59 15.23
C VAL A 122 6.49 -6.39 15.47
N GLU A 123 7.79 -6.65 15.59
CA GLU A 123 8.79 -5.59 15.72
C GLU A 123 8.85 -4.75 14.45
N TYR A 124 9.12 -3.46 14.61
CA TYR A 124 9.39 -2.58 13.47
C TYR A 124 10.78 -2.86 12.91
N ASP A 125 10.87 -2.85 11.61
CA ASP A 125 12.15 -2.89 10.90
C ASP A 125 12.80 -1.49 10.95
N SER A 126 14.12 -1.45 11.04
CA SER A 126 14.83 -0.19 10.81
C SER A 126 14.63 0.26 9.36
N GLU A 127 14.76 1.56 9.08
CA GLU A 127 14.59 2.06 7.70
C GLU A 127 15.55 1.38 6.72
N GLU A 128 16.78 1.10 7.12
CA GLU A 128 17.75 0.38 6.28
C GLU A 128 17.25 -1.02 5.91
N VAL A 129 16.75 -1.78 6.88
CA VAL A 129 16.18 -3.13 6.65
C VAL A 129 14.93 -3.03 5.79
N LEU A 130 14.04 -2.09 6.09
CA LEU A 130 12.81 -1.85 5.35
C LEU A 130 13.09 -1.53 3.88
N PHE A 131 13.96 -0.55 3.59
CA PHE A 131 14.26 -0.15 2.21
C PHE A 131 14.96 -1.26 1.43
N ASN A 132 15.91 -1.98 2.05
CA ASN A 132 16.55 -3.12 1.39
C ASN A 132 15.52 -4.22 1.04
N ALA A 133 14.57 -4.50 1.92
CA ALA A 133 13.51 -5.47 1.66
C ALA A 133 12.54 -4.98 0.57
N MET A 134 12.15 -3.70 0.59
CA MET A 134 11.31 -3.11 -0.46
C MET A 134 11.98 -3.16 -1.83
N PHE A 135 13.27 -2.86 -1.92
CA PHE A 135 14.01 -2.97 -3.19
C PHE A 135 14.08 -4.41 -3.68
N ALA A 136 14.31 -5.38 -2.80
CA ALA A 136 14.32 -6.79 -3.17
C ALA A 136 12.95 -7.25 -3.71
N ASP A 137 11.86 -6.87 -3.03
CA ASP A 137 10.50 -7.17 -3.48
C ASP A 137 10.17 -6.49 -4.84
N LEU A 138 10.62 -5.26 -5.06
CA LEU A 138 10.45 -4.58 -6.34
C LEU A 138 11.23 -5.27 -7.47
N ASP A 139 12.49 -5.60 -7.26
CA ASP A 139 13.33 -6.25 -8.25
C ASP A 139 12.76 -7.62 -8.65
N GLU A 140 12.30 -8.39 -7.66
CA GLU A 140 11.64 -9.67 -7.91
C GLU A 140 10.31 -9.47 -8.65
N GLY A 141 9.46 -8.56 -8.20
CA GLY A 141 8.17 -8.27 -8.82
C GLY A 141 8.31 -7.81 -10.27
N ILE A 142 9.21 -6.86 -10.55
CA ILE A 142 9.48 -6.36 -11.89
C ILE A 142 10.02 -7.48 -12.79
N THR A 143 10.94 -8.31 -12.29
CA THR A 143 11.50 -9.44 -13.04
C THR A 143 10.42 -10.43 -13.43
N ASN A 144 9.54 -10.80 -12.50
CA ASN A 144 8.46 -11.75 -12.76
C ASN A 144 7.41 -11.20 -13.72
N LEU A 145 6.99 -9.93 -13.57
CA LEU A 145 6.04 -9.31 -14.50
C LEU A 145 6.64 -9.12 -15.88
N THR A 146 7.91 -8.76 -15.99
CA THR A 146 8.62 -8.69 -17.29
C THR A 146 8.63 -10.05 -17.98
N SER A 147 8.91 -11.13 -17.24
CA SER A 147 8.88 -12.50 -17.77
C SER A 147 7.48 -12.89 -18.24
N THR A 148 6.43 -12.50 -17.53
CA THR A 148 5.03 -12.71 -17.90
C THR A 148 4.69 -12.01 -19.23
N VAL A 149 5.10 -10.76 -19.39
CA VAL A 149 4.93 -10.02 -20.65
C VAL A 149 5.65 -10.70 -21.80
N LEU A 150 6.91 -11.08 -21.59
CA LEU A 150 7.73 -11.72 -22.63
C LEU A 150 7.22 -13.12 -23.02
N SER A 151 6.61 -13.86 -22.09
CA SER A 151 5.99 -15.17 -22.39
C SER A 151 4.66 -15.06 -23.11
N GLY A 152 4.03 -13.88 -23.12
CA GLY A 152 2.70 -13.68 -23.68
C GLY A 152 1.58 -14.31 -22.86
N GLU A 153 1.79 -14.49 -21.56
CA GLU A 153 0.75 -15.02 -20.66
C GLU A 153 -0.48 -14.10 -20.65
N ASP A 154 -1.67 -14.70 -20.81
CA ASP A 154 -2.92 -13.96 -20.84
C ASP A 154 -3.43 -13.65 -19.42
N MET A 155 -3.37 -12.39 -19.03
CA MET A 155 -3.86 -11.88 -17.76
C MET A 155 -5.25 -11.20 -17.88
N SER A 156 -5.90 -11.26 -19.03
CA SER A 156 -7.18 -10.57 -19.28
C SER A 156 -8.31 -10.93 -18.32
N SER A 157 -8.26 -12.12 -17.72
CA SER A 157 -9.21 -12.55 -16.69
C SER A 157 -9.19 -11.68 -15.42
N LEU A 158 -8.14 -10.89 -15.22
CA LEU A 158 -7.97 -9.95 -14.11
C LEU A 158 -8.27 -8.49 -14.50
N ALA A 159 -8.56 -8.20 -15.76
CA ALA A 159 -8.77 -6.84 -16.26
C ALA A 159 -9.83 -6.04 -15.48
N THR A 160 -10.91 -6.68 -15.08
CA THR A 160 -11.99 -6.04 -14.30
C THR A 160 -11.61 -5.70 -12.87
N PHE A 161 -10.49 -6.21 -12.39
CA PHE A 161 -9.96 -5.96 -11.03
C PHE A 161 -8.78 -4.99 -11.02
N ASP A 162 -8.36 -4.51 -12.19
CA ASP A 162 -7.29 -3.54 -12.32
C ASP A 162 -7.83 -2.16 -12.71
N TYR A 163 -7.77 -1.23 -11.77
CA TYR A 163 -8.23 0.14 -12.01
C TYR A 163 -7.28 0.99 -12.86
N VAL A 164 -6.03 0.55 -13.03
CA VAL A 164 -4.98 1.39 -13.60
C VAL A 164 -4.75 1.06 -15.07
N TYR A 165 -4.49 -0.21 -15.37
CA TYR A 165 -4.06 -0.65 -16.69
C TYR A 165 -4.89 -1.79 -17.30
N ASN A 166 -5.99 -2.20 -16.65
CA ASN A 166 -6.84 -3.33 -17.10
C ASN A 166 -6.03 -4.63 -17.28
N ALA A 167 -5.13 -4.92 -16.36
CA ALA A 167 -4.19 -6.04 -16.39
C ALA A 167 -3.26 -6.06 -17.63
N ASP A 168 -2.99 -4.91 -18.22
CA ASP A 168 -1.99 -4.73 -19.27
C ASP A 168 -0.62 -4.44 -18.65
N PHE A 169 0.14 -5.49 -18.40
CA PHE A 169 1.48 -5.39 -17.81
C PHE A 169 2.58 -4.92 -18.78
N THR A 170 2.23 -4.52 -19.99
CA THR A 170 3.17 -3.86 -20.91
C THR A 170 3.36 -2.37 -20.57
N LYS A 171 2.57 -1.85 -19.68
CA LYS A 171 2.55 -0.44 -19.22
C LYS A 171 3.10 -0.29 -17.81
#